data_c4343d0f41e8e9a745de8ab9c6dc0a60
#
_entry.id   c4343d0f41e8e9a745de8ab9c6dc0a60
#
_cell.length_a   1.000
_cell.length_b   1.000
_cell.length_c   1.000
_cell.angle_alpha   90.00
_cell.angle_beta   90.00
_cell.angle_gamma   90.00
#
_symmetry.space_group_name_H-M   'P 1'
#
loop_
_entity.id
_entity.type
_entity.pdbx_description
1 polymer ?
#
loop_
_entity_poly.entity_id
_entity_poly.type
_entity_poly.pdbx_seq_one_letter_code
_entity_poly.pdbx_strand_id
1 'polypeptide(L)' 'MDETEPLRKKLSDLKAEHRQLDDEISGLLESGNVDQLEIQRLKKRKLLLKDEILQVENQLLPNIIA' A
#
# COMPACT_ATOMS: atom_id res chain seq x y z
N MET A 1 -4.03 14.79 23.23
CA MET A 1 -3.81 14.53 21.81
C MET A 1 -3.00 13.29 21.60
N ASP A 2 -3.45 12.50 20.69
CA ASP A 2 -2.81 11.23 20.41
C ASP A 2 -1.68 11.43 19.39
N GLU A 3 -0.45 11.17 19.81
CA GLU A 3 0.71 11.32 18.95
C GLU A 3 0.68 10.33 17.78
N THR A 4 -0.12 9.29 17.88
CA THR A 4 -0.24 8.29 16.82
C THR A 4 -1.25 8.69 15.75
N GLU A 5 -2.03 9.74 15.98
CA GLU A 5 -3.07 10.13 15.03
C GLU A 5 -2.53 10.44 13.64
N PRO A 6 -1.45 11.23 13.47
CA PRO A 6 -0.90 11.45 12.14
C PRO A 6 -0.41 10.16 11.48
N LEU A 7 0.15 9.25 12.26
CA LEU A 7 0.60 7.97 11.73
C LEU A 7 -0.57 7.10 11.29
N ARG A 8 -1.65 7.11 12.06
CA ARG A 8 -2.85 6.36 11.70
C ARG A 8 -3.47 6.88 10.41
N LYS A 9 -3.50 8.19 10.25
CA LYS A 9 -4.01 8.80 9.04
C LYS A 9 -3.14 8.43 7.85
N LYS A 10 -1.82 8.51 8.03
CA LYS A 10 -0.89 8.11 6.98
C LYS A 10 -1.09 6.65 6.60
N LEU A 11 -1.26 5.79 7.57
CA LEU A 11 -1.50 4.37 7.33
C LEU A 11 -2.78 4.17 6.53
N SER A 12 -3.85 4.85 6.89
CA SER A 12 -5.12 4.77 6.18
C SER A 12 -4.96 5.20 4.73
N ASP A 13 -4.26 6.30 4.49
CA ASP A 13 -4.01 6.81 3.14
C ASP A 13 -3.19 5.82 2.32
N LEU A 14 -2.15 5.25 2.93
CA LEU A 14 -1.31 4.27 2.24
C LEU A 14 -2.09 3.01 1.88
N LYS A 15 -2.94 2.54 2.78
CA LYS A 15 -3.77 1.38 2.52
C LYS A 15 -4.77 1.64 1.39
N ALA A 16 -5.34 2.84 1.34
CA ALA A 16 -6.26 3.22 0.28
C ALA A 16 -5.55 3.24 -1.07
N GLU A 17 -4.35 3.81 -1.13
CA GLU A 17 -3.55 3.79 -2.36
C GLU A 17 -3.20 2.37 -2.80
N HIS A 18 -2.81 1.54 -1.84
CA HIS A 18 -2.47 0.16 -2.12
C HIS A 18 -3.65 -0.58 -2.74
N ARG A 19 -4.84 -0.39 -2.17
CA ARG A 19 -6.06 -0.99 -2.70
C ARG A 19 -6.38 -0.49 -4.10
N GLN A 20 -6.20 0.81 -4.31
CA GLN A 20 -6.46 1.42 -5.61
C GLN A 20 -5.54 0.84 -6.69
N LEU A 21 -4.28 0.66 -6.37
CA LEU A 21 -3.34 0.03 -7.30
C LEU A 21 -3.71 -1.41 -7.60
N ASP A 22 -4.16 -2.13 -6.58
CA ASP A 22 -4.61 -3.50 -6.75
C ASP A 22 -5.79 -3.56 -7.73
N ASP A 23 -6.74 -2.65 -7.58
CA ASP A 23 -7.90 -2.56 -8.46
C ASP A 23 -7.49 -2.20 -9.89
N GLU A 24 -6.54 -1.29 -10.05
CA GLU A 24 -6.04 -0.91 -11.36
C GLU A 24 -5.37 -2.09 -12.06
N ILE A 25 -4.55 -2.84 -11.34
CA ILE A 25 -3.90 -4.02 -11.90
C ILE A 25 -4.93 -5.05 -12.33
N SER A 26 -5.92 -5.30 -11.47
CA SER A 26 -6.98 -6.25 -11.79
C SER A 26 -7.77 -5.82 -13.02
N GLY A 27 -8.08 -4.52 -13.10
CA GLY A 27 -8.80 -3.98 -14.25
C GLY A 27 -8.05 -4.15 -15.56
N LEU A 28 -6.73 -3.92 -15.54
CA LEU A 28 -5.91 -4.09 -16.72
C LEU A 28 -5.85 -5.55 -17.17
N LEU A 29 -5.75 -6.46 -16.21
CA LEU A 29 -5.73 -7.88 -16.51
C LEU A 29 -7.07 -8.35 -17.06
N GLU A 30 -8.17 -7.86 -16.52
CA GLU A 30 -9.50 -8.26 -16.97
C GLU A 30 -9.84 -7.71 -18.35
N SER A 31 -9.35 -6.52 -18.67
CA SER A 31 -9.64 -5.90 -19.96
C SER A 31 -8.91 -6.56 -21.11
N GLY A 32 -7.95 -7.43 -20.82
CA GLY A 32 -7.15 -8.08 -21.84
C GLY A 32 -6.11 -7.16 -22.47
N ASN A 33 -6.06 -5.93 -22.01
CA ASN A 33 -5.13 -4.94 -22.51
C ASN A 33 -3.86 -5.02 -21.69
N VAL A 34 -3.10 -6.09 -21.89
CA VAL A 34 -1.96 -6.38 -21.02
C VAL A 34 -0.73 -5.64 -21.50
N ASP A 35 -0.53 -4.44 -20.98
CA ASP A 35 0.74 -3.74 -21.11
C ASP A 35 1.61 -4.16 -19.93
N GLN A 36 2.57 -5.05 -20.20
CA GLN A 36 3.40 -5.61 -19.14
C GLN A 36 4.23 -4.54 -18.44
N LEU A 37 4.67 -3.53 -19.18
CA LEU A 37 5.44 -2.45 -18.57
C LEU A 37 4.62 -1.69 -17.55
N GLU A 38 3.38 -1.38 -17.89
CA GLU A 38 2.50 -0.67 -16.97
C GLU A 38 2.16 -1.52 -15.75
N ILE A 39 1.88 -2.80 -15.98
CA ILE A 39 1.60 -3.71 -14.87
C ILE A 39 2.80 -3.82 -13.95
N GLN A 40 4.01 -3.91 -14.49
CA GLN A 40 5.20 -3.97 -13.68
C GLN A 40 5.41 -2.71 -12.85
N ARG A 41 5.14 -1.55 -13.44
CA ARG A 41 5.23 -0.28 -12.71
C ARG A 41 4.25 -0.22 -11.56
N LEU A 42 3.02 -0.65 -11.82
CA LEU A 42 1.99 -0.65 -10.79
C LEU A 42 2.32 -1.63 -9.67
N LYS A 43 2.82 -2.81 -10.04
CA LYS A 43 3.23 -3.81 -9.05
C LYS A 43 4.40 -3.32 -8.20
N LYS A 44 5.36 -2.65 -8.82
CA LYS A 44 6.49 -2.10 -8.10
C LYS A 44 6.04 -1.05 -7.10
N ARG A 45 5.15 -0.14 -7.53
CA ARG A 45 4.61 0.87 -6.64
C ARG A 45 3.82 0.24 -5.51
N LYS A 46 3.05 -0.81 -5.81
CA LYS A 46 2.30 -1.54 -4.81
C LYS A 46 3.22 -2.12 -3.74
N LEU A 47 4.35 -2.69 -4.16
CA LEU A 47 5.32 -3.24 -3.22
C LEU A 47 5.94 -2.16 -2.34
N LEU A 48 6.24 -1.00 -2.92
CA LEU A 48 6.76 0.12 -2.15
C LEU A 48 5.75 0.61 -1.12
N LEU A 49 4.49 0.69 -1.51
CA LEU A 49 3.44 1.10 -0.58
C LEU A 49 3.27 0.08 0.54
N LYS A 50 3.33 -1.19 0.22
CA LYS A 50 3.23 -2.23 1.23
C LYS A 50 4.37 -2.13 2.24
N ASP A 51 5.57 -1.83 1.75
CA ASP A 51 6.72 -1.65 2.61
C ASP A 51 6.52 -0.46 3.55
N GLU A 52 6.04 0.66 3.01
CA GLU A 52 5.74 1.83 3.83
C GLU A 52 4.65 1.54 4.86
N ILE A 53 3.63 0.79 4.46
CA ILE A 53 2.56 0.39 5.37
C ILE A 53 3.14 -0.39 6.55
N LEU A 54 4.01 -1.34 6.27
CA LEU A 54 4.65 -2.13 7.33
C LEU A 54 5.48 -1.26 8.25
N GLN A 55 6.20 -0.30 7.71
CA GLN A 55 7.00 0.60 8.52
C GLN A 55 6.13 1.44 9.44
N VAL A 56 5.03 1.98 8.94
CA VAL A 56 4.12 2.77 9.75
C VAL A 56 3.43 1.90 10.80
N GLU A 57 3.03 0.70 10.43
CA GLU A 57 2.43 -0.23 11.38
C GLU A 57 3.39 -0.58 12.51
N ASN A 58 4.66 -0.77 12.20
CA ASN A 58 5.68 -1.04 13.21
C ASN A 58 5.85 0.13 14.17
N GLN A 59 5.67 1.34 13.68
CA GLN A 59 5.74 2.53 14.53
C GLN A 59 4.52 2.65 15.44
N LEU A 60 3.38 2.20 14.97
CA LEU A 60 2.13 2.28 15.73
C LEU A 60 1.98 1.18 16.76
N LEU A 61 2.49 0.00 16.44
CA LEU A 61 2.37 -1.14 17.33
C LEU A 61 3.44 -1.05 18.41
N PRO A 62 3.07 -1.28 19.68
CA PRO A 62 4.08 -1.41 20.72
C PRO A 62 4.96 -2.60 20.36
N ASN A 63 6.22 -2.44 20.65
CA ASN A 63 7.21 -3.43 20.30
C ASN A 63 6.99 -4.69 21.13
N ILE A 64 6.10 -5.52 20.67
CA ILE A 64 5.81 -6.78 21.35
C ILE A 64 6.63 -7.86 20.67
N ILE A 65 7.84 -7.96 21.06
CA ILE A 65 8.63 -9.09 20.62
C ILE A 65 8.62 -10.08 21.76
N ALA A 66 7.96 -11.14 21.49
CA ALA A 66 8.00 -12.24 22.43
C ALA A 66 9.40 -12.81 22.48
#